data_9c1f2d7f2980ba921d19a60a8470e1a2
#
_entry.id   9c1f2d7f2980ba921d19a60a8470e1a2
#
_cell.length_a   1.000
_cell.length_b   1.000
_cell.length_c   1.000
_cell.angle_alpha   90.00
_cell.angle_beta   90.00
_cell.angle_gamma   90.00
#
_symmetry.space_group_name_H-M   'P 1'
#
loop_
_entity.id
_entity.type
_entity.pdbx_description
1 polymer ?
#
loop_
_entity_poly.entity_id
_entity_poly.type
_entity_poly.pdbx_seq_one_letter_code
_entity_poly.pdbx_strand_id
1 'polypeptide(L)'
;LAAFQQPLSGMIAGRKNFLDKIDFFDGYGVDIGILIDMFLMQARIKEVNIGYIENKSKPWKMLGKMSGEVASAIIKKATFHQNHLVNLEELGLVNTINTQMDQIIKEQMNSIKKMLI
;
A
#
# COMPACT_ATOMS: atom_id res chain seq x y z
N LEU A 1 -3.89 8.53 -2.75
CA LEU A 1 -2.83 7.82 -2.02
C LEU A 1 -1.42 8.13 -2.53
N ALA A 2 -1.28 8.43 -3.81
CA ALA A 2 0.03 8.79 -4.39
C ALA A 2 0.62 10.10 -3.84
N ALA A 3 -0.19 10.93 -3.19
CA ALA A 3 0.26 12.18 -2.58
C ALA A 3 1.00 11.98 -1.23
N PHE A 4 0.94 10.79 -0.64
CA PHE A 4 1.62 10.53 0.62
C PHE A 4 3.11 10.36 0.43
N GLN A 5 3.90 11.02 1.27
CA GLN A 5 5.36 10.95 1.21
C GLN A 5 5.90 9.66 1.83
N GLN A 6 5.28 9.18 2.90
CA GLN A 6 5.70 7.96 3.59
C GLN A 6 4.51 7.08 3.96
N PRO A 7 3.88 6.44 2.97
CA PRO A 7 2.71 5.60 3.22
C PRO A 7 3.00 4.35 4.04
N LEU A 8 4.27 3.96 4.17
CA LEU A 8 4.70 2.76 4.89
C LEU A 8 5.51 3.10 6.14
N SER A 9 5.24 4.25 6.76
CA SER A 9 6.03 4.72 7.91
C SER A 9 5.91 3.84 9.15
N GLY A 10 4.85 3.03 9.26
CA GLY A 10 4.58 2.21 10.43
C GLY A 10 4.00 2.96 11.63
N MET A 11 3.94 4.28 11.55
CA MET A 11 3.42 5.13 12.63
C MET A 11 2.06 5.68 12.24
N ILE A 12 1.01 5.08 12.79
CA ILE A 12 -0.38 5.35 12.41
C ILE A 12 -1.19 5.61 13.67
N ALA A 13 -2.04 6.62 13.60
CA ALA A 13 -3.06 6.88 14.61
C ALA A 13 -4.40 7.09 13.91
N GLY A 14 -5.46 6.55 14.49
CA GLY A 14 -6.77 6.66 13.89
C GLY A 14 -7.88 6.58 14.93
N ARG A 15 -9.08 6.99 14.52
CA ARG A 15 -10.25 6.83 15.37
C ARG A 15 -10.64 5.37 15.46
N LYS A 16 -10.99 4.95 16.67
CA LYS A 16 -11.34 3.56 16.96
C LYS A 16 -12.48 3.03 16.10
N ASN A 17 -13.51 3.84 15.85
CA ASN A 17 -14.63 3.43 15.01
C ASN A 17 -14.24 3.07 13.57
N PHE A 18 -13.22 3.72 13.01
CA PHE A 18 -12.67 3.33 11.71
C PHE A 18 -11.78 2.09 11.84
N LEU A 19 -10.90 2.07 12.85
CA LEU A 19 -9.97 0.96 13.04
C LEU A 19 -10.68 -0.36 13.30
N ASP A 20 -11.82 -0.34 13.97
CA ASP A 20 -12.64 -1.54 14.23
C ASP A 20 -13.24 -2.15 12.95
N LYS A 21 -13.31 -1.40 11.86
CA LYS A 21 -13.84 -1.86 10.57
C LYS A 21 -12.77 -2.39 9.63
N ILE A 22 -11.50 -2.28 10.01
CA ILE A 22 -10.39 -2.69 9.17
C ILE A 22 -10.08 -4.17 9.38
N ASP A 23 -9.89 -4.87 8.29
CA ASP A 23 -9.35 -6.22 8.29
C ASP A 23 -7.83 -6.13 8.17
N PHE A 24 -7.15 -6.33 9.29
CA PHE A 24 -5.70 -6.16 9.37
C PHE A 24 -4.98 -7.36 8.76
N PHE A 25 -4.02 -7.06 7.88
CA PHE A 25 -3.11 -8.10 7.40
C PHE A 25 -2.03 -8.40 8.43
N ASP A 26 -1.58 -9.65 8.43
CA ASP A 26 -0.36 -10.03 9.15
C ASP A 26 0.87 -9.60 8.33
N GLY A 27 1.97 -9.30 9.02
CA GLY A 27 3.23 -8.99 8.39
C GLY A 27 3.33 -7.57 7.83
N TYR A 28 4.15 -7.40 6.81
CA TYR A 28 4.54 -6.08 6.31
C TYR A 28 3.47 -5.39 5.46
N GLY A 29 2.41 -6.07 5.09
CA GLY A 29 1.30 -5.49 4.35
C GLY A 29 0.29 -4.70 5.18
N VAL A 30 0.42 -4.72 6.51
CA VAL A 30 -0.55 -4.11 7.42
C VAL A 30 -0.69 -2.61 7.23
N ASP A 31 0.41 -1.89 7.08
CA ASP A 31 0.39 -0.43 6.97
C ASP A 31 -0.33 0.05 5.72
N ILE A 32 0.02 -0.50 4.58
CA ILE A 32 -0.64 -0.14 3.32
C ILE A 32 -2.09 -0.60 3.30
N GLY A 33 -2.39 -1.73 3.92
CA GLY A 33 -3.76 -2.23 4.05
C GLY A 33 -4.64 -1.27 4.84
N ILE A 34 -4.16 -0.76 5.96
CA ILE A 34 -4.87 0.24 6.76
C ILE A 34 -5.12 1.51 5.95
N LEU A 35 -4.10 2.00 5.25
CA LEU A 35 -4.21 3.22 4.46
C LEU A 35 -5.26 3.08 3.35
N ILE A 36 -5.26 1.96 2.64
CA ILE A 36 -6.23 1.68 1.59
C ILE A 36 -7.65 1.60 2.16
N ASP A 37 -7.85 0.86 3.25
CA ASP A 37 -9.17 0.73 3.86
C ASP A 37 -9.70 2.08 4.36
N MET A 38 -8.85 2.90 4.98
CA MET A 38 -9.22 4.26 5.40
C MET A 38 -9.64 5.12 4.21
N PHE A 39 -8.90 5.04 3.11
CA PHE A 39 -9.24 5.76 1.88
C PHE A 39 -10.60 5.30 1.33
N LEU A 40 -10.83 4.00 1.27
CA LEU A 40 -12.08 3.44 0.74
C LEU A 40 -13.29 3.74 1.63
N MET A 41 -13.09 3.92 2.93
CA MET A 41 -14.13 4.37 3.86
C MET A 41 -14.35 5.90 3.80
N GLN A 42 -13.63 6.60 2.94
CA GLN A 42 -13.67 8.05 2.81
C GLN A 42 -13.28 8.79 4.10
N ALA A 43 -12.42 8.18 4.90
CA ALA A 43 -11.86 8.81 6.08
C ALA A 43 -10.95 9.98 5.69
N ARG A 44 -10.92 11.01 6.51
CA ARG A 44 -9.96 12.11 6.34
C ARG A 44 -8.60 11.66 6.84
N ILE A 45 -7.64 11.61 5.92
CA ILE A 45 -6.28 11.13 6.20
C ILE A 45 -5.32 12.31 6.10
N LYS A 46 -4.43 12.44 7.08
CA LYS A 46 -3.42 13.50 7.10
C LYS A 46 -2.07 12.93 7.50
N GLU A 47 -1.04 13.30 6.76
CA GLU A 47 0.33 13.06 7.17
C GLU A 47 0.78 14.15 8.13
N VAL A 48 1.44 13.76 9.21
CA VAL A 48 1.98 14.67 10.21
C VAL A 48 3.48 14.46 10.30
N ASN A 49 4.25 15.55 10.22
CA ASN A 49 5.68 15.49 10.41
C ASN A 49 6.00 15.35 11.91
N ILE A 50 6.55 14.20 12.29
CA ILE A 50 6.95 13.90 13.67
C ILE A 50 8.46 14.07 13.91
N GLY A 51 9.17 14.60 12.90
CA GLY A 51 10.62 14.76 12.97
C GLY A 51 11.37 13.53 12.46
N TYR A 52 12.66 13.53 12.68
CA TYR A 52 13.52 12.43 12.26
C TYR A 52 13.51 11.31 13.28
N ILE A 53 13.30 10.08 12.80
CA ILE A 53 13.40 8.87 13.60
C ILE A 53 14.46 7.98 12.98
N GLU A 54 15.46 7.59 13.76
CA GLU A 54 16.50 6.70 13.32
C GLU A 54 16.01 5.25 13.38
N ASN A 55 15.97 4.60 12.23
CA ASN A 55 15.62 3.19 12.11
C ASN A 55 16.81 2.41 11.55
N LYS A 56 16.98 1.18 12.05
CA LYS A 56 17.99 0.27 11.50
C LYS A 56 17.56 -0.21 10.12
N SER A 57 18.47 -0.18 9.16
CA SER A 57 18.27 -0.76 7.84
C SER A 57 18.06 -2.28 7.96
N LYS A 58 17.10 -2.80 7.20
CA LYS A 58 16.85 -4.24 7.16
C LYS A 58 17.75 -4.91 6.11
N PRO A 59 18.15 -6.19 6.34
CA PRO A 59 18.93 -6.93 5.35
C PRO A 59 18.20 -7.05 4.01
N TRP A 60 18.95 -7.15 2.92
CA TRP A 60 18.42 -7.31 1.56
C TRP A 60 17.39 -8.45 1.43
N LYS A 61 17.65 -9.58 2.11
CA LYS A 61 16.73 -10.74 2.08
C LYS A 61 15.36 -10.40 2.66
N MET A 62 15.31 -9.52 3.65
CA MET A 62 14.05 -9.10 4.26
C MET A 62 13.32 -8.07 3.40
N LEU A 63 14.05 -7.24 2.65
CA LEU A 63 13.45 -6.24 1.76
C LEU A 63 12.62 -6.89 0.65
N GLY A 64 13.09 -8.00 0.10
CA GLY A 64 12.33 -8.78 -0.89
C GLY A 64 11.02 -9.31 -0.33
N LYS A 65 11.07 -9.87 0.89
CA LYS A 65 9.87 -10.35 1.59
C LYS A 65 8.90 -9.21 1.87
N MET A 66 9.40 -8.08 2.37
CA MET A 66 8.59 -6.91 2.65
C MET A 66 7.88 -6.40 1.40
N SER A 67 8.61 -6.25 0.30
CA SER A 67 8.05 -5.80 -0.97
C SER A 67 6.96 -6.73 -1.49
N GLY A 68 7.18 -8.04 -1.40
CA GLY A 68 6.19 -9.05 -1.80
C GLY A 68 4.92 -8.99 -0.96
N GLU A 69 5.03 -8.84 0.35
CA GLU A 69 3.88 -8.73 1.24
C GLU A 69 3.10 -7.43 1.01
N VAL A 70 3.78 -6.31 0.80
CA VAL A 70 3.16 -5.03 0.49
C VAL A 70 2.40 -5.10 -0.84
N ALA A 71 3.03 -5.63 -1.88
CA ALA A 71 2.40 -5.80 -3.18
C ALA A 71 1.17 -6.73 -3.11
N SER A 72 1.28 -7.84 -2.37
CA SER A 72 0.17 -8.76 -2.13
C SER A 72 -1.00 -8.07 -1.42
N ALA A 73 -0.71 -7.24 -0.42
CA ALA A 73 -1.73 -6.48 0.31
C ALA A 73 -2.49 -5.53 -0.62
N ILE A 74 -1.79 -4.80 -1.48
CA ILE A 74 -2.40 -3.88 -2.44
C ILE A 74 -3.31 -4.64 -3.40
N ILE A 75 -2.85 -5.75 -3.95
CA ILE A 75 -3.61 -6.57 -4.89
C ILE A 75 -4.86 -7.15 -4.22
N LYS A 76 -4.75 -7.68 -3.02
CA LYS A 76 -5.88 -8.25 -2.28
C LYS A 76 -6.94 -7.21 -1.99
N LYS A 77 -6.56 -6.02 -1.50
CA LYS A 77 -7.51 -4.95 -1.22
C LYS A 77 -8.18 -4.44 -2.50
N ALA A 78 -7.42 -4.25 -3.56
CA ALA A 78 -7.97 -3.81 -4.85
C ALA A 78 -8.93 -4.84 -5.45
N THR A 79 -8.58 -6.11 -5.41
CA THR A 79 -9.42 -7.20 -5.93
C THR A 79 -10.71 -7.35 -5.13
N PHE A 80 -10.61 -7.35 -3.79
CA PHE A 80 -11.78 -7.39 -2.92
C PHE A 80 -12.72 -6.22 -3.21
N HIS A 81 -12.18 -5.01 -3.29
CA HIS A 81 -12.96 -3.81 -3.55
C HIS A 81 -13.60 -3.86 -4.94
N GLN A 82 -12.87 -4.30 -5.95
CA GLN A 82 -13.39 -4.45 -7.32
C GLN A 82 -14.59 -5.40 -7.38
N ASN A 83 -14.55 -6.51 -6.64
CA ASN A 83 -15.62 -7.48 -6.58
C ASN A 83 -16.88 -6.96 -5.86
N HIS A 84 -16.73 -5.92 -5.05
CA HIS A 84 -17.82 -5.31 -4.25
C HIS A 84 -18.19 -3.93 -4.74
N LEU A 85 -17.65 -3.49 -5.88
CA LEU A 85 -17.87 -2.15 -6.41
C LEU A 85 -19.29 -1.94 -6.92
N VAL A 86 -19.86 -0.81 -6.51
CA VAL A 86 -21.13 -0.28 -7.00
C VAL A 86 -20.98 1.15 -7.54
N ASN A 87 -19.79 1.74 -7.53
CA ASN A 87 -19.54 3.15 -7.80
C ASN A 87 -18.39 3.32 -8.79
N LEU A 88 -18.60 4.13 -9.83
CA LEU A 88 -17.61 4.40 -10.88
C LEU A 88 -16.35 5.11 -10.36
N GLU A 89 -16.47 5.95 -9.33
CA GLU A 89 -15.30 6.61 -8.71
C GLU A 89 -14.38 5.60 -8.04
N GLU A 90 -14.96 4.62 -7.37
CA GLU A 90 -14.21 3.52 -6.75
C GLU A 90 -13.53 2.65 -7.82
N LEU A 91 -14.20 2.42 -8.95
CA LEU A 91 -13.60 1.73 -10.10
C LEU A 91 -12.39 2.51 -10.64
N GLY A 92 -12.48 3.83 -10.73
CA GLY A 92 -11.37 4.68 -11.15
C GLY A 92 -10.14 4.51 -10.23
N LEU A 93 -10.35 4.44 -8.91
CA LEU A 93 -9.29 4.19 -7.95
C LEU A 93 -8.64 2.83 -8.16
N VAL A 94 -9.41 1.78 -8.36
CA VAL A 94 -8.90 0.43 -8.63
C VAL A 94 -8.06 0.43 -9.91
N ASN A 95 -8.51 1.09 -10.96
CA ASN A 95 -7.75 1.22 -12.21
C ASN A 95 -6.42 1.95 -11.99
N THR A 96 -6.40 2.98 -11.17
CA THR A 96 -5.17 3.72 -10.83
C THR A 96 -4.18 2.83 -10.11
N ILE A 97 -4.62 2.05 -9.13
CA ILE A 97 -3.77 1.10 -8.39
C ILE A 97 -3.21 0.05 -9.36
N ASN A 98 -4.02 -0.52 -10.21
CA ASN A 98 -3.60 -1.51 -11.19
C ASN A 98 -2.56 -0.94 -12.16
N THR A 99 -2.74 0.29 -12.63
CA THR A 99 -1.78 0.96 -13.51
C THR A 99 -0.43 1.16 -12.83
N GLN A 100 -0.43 1.57 -11.56
CA GLN A 100 0.81 1.73 -10.80
C GLN A 100 1.53 0.39 -10.60
N MET A 101 0.79 -0.67 -10.32
CA MET A 101 1.36 -2.02 -10.20
C MET A 101 1.98 -2.50 -11.51
N ASP A 102 1.30 -2.30 -12.63
CA ASP A 102 1.82 -2.66 -13.95
C ASP A 102 3.12 -1.92 -14.26
N GLN A 103 3.20 -0.65 -13.92
CA GLN A 103 4.41 0.15 -14.12
C GLN A 103 5.58 -0.37 -13.29
N ILE A 104 5.35 -0.71 -12.02
CA ILE A 104 6.38 -1.29 -11.14
C ILE A 104 6.88 -2.61 -11.72
N ILE A 105 5.99 -3.48 -12.18
CA ILE A 105 6.36 -4.76 -12.81
C ILE A 105 7.21 -4.53 -14.06
N LYS A 106 6.82 -3.59 -14.93
CA LYS A 106 7.58 -3.25 -16.13
C LYS A 106 8.98 -2.75 -15.79
N GLU A 107 9.12 -1.89 -14.80
CA GLU A 107 10.42 -1.38 -14.37
C GLU A 107 11.32 -2.49 -13.83
N GLN A 108 10.77 -3.40 -13.05
CA GLN A 108 11.51 -4.56 -12.54
C GLN A 108 11.95 -5.50 -13.66
N MET A 109 11.07 -5.77 -14.62
CA MET A 109 11.41 -6.58 -15.79
C MET A 109 12.52 -5.95 -16.64
N ASN A 110 12.48 -4.64 -16.83
CA ASN A 110 13.53 -3.92 -17.55
C ASN A 110 14.88 -4.00 -16.83
N SER A 111 14.87 -3.90 -15.50
CA SER A 111 16.07 -4.05 -14.68
C SER A 111 16.67 -5.46 -14.82
N ILE A 112 15.84 -6.49 -14.81
CA ILE A 112 16.27 -7.88 -15.01
C ILE A 112 16.88 -8.07 -16.40
N LYS A 113 16.25 -7.53 -17.43
CA LYS A 113 16.77 -7.60 -18.81
C LYS A 113 18.14 -6.95 -18.93
N LYS A 114 18.36 -5.82 -18.28
CA LYS A 114 19.67 -5.15 -18.24
C LYS A 114 20.74 -5.99 -17.55
N MET A 115 20.36 -6.76 -16.54
CA MET A 115 21.29 -7.63 -15.81
C MET A 115 21.67 -8.89 -16.59
N LEU A 116 20.85 -9.30 -17.56
CA LEU A 116 21.07 -10.49 -18.37
C LEU A 116 21.92 -10.24 -19.62
N ILE A 117 22.18 -8.98 -19.94
CA ILE A 117 23.03 -8.57 -21.04
C ILE A 117 24.43 -8.27 -20.52
#